data_33595ebd8d3022c57e4b664a333a728e
#
_entry.id   33595ebd8d3022c57e4b664a333a728e
#
_cell.length_a   1.000
_cell.length_b   1.000
_cell.length_c   1.000
_cell.angle_alpha   90.00
_cell.angle_beta   90.00
_cell.angle_gamma   90.00
#
_symmetry.space_group_name_H-M   'P 1'
#
loop_
_entity.id
_entity.type
_entity.pdbx_description
1 polymer ?
#
loop_
_entity_poly.entity_id
_entity_poly.type
_entity_poly.pdbx_seq_one_letter_code
_entity_poly.pdbx_strand_id
1 'polypeptide(L)' 'APVYPEIAQEAGIEGTVVVQVFIDKKGRVQDTLILKGIPNTGLDEAAISAIRKTRFRPAKQRERPVGVWISIPVNFRLK' A
#
# COMPACT_ATOMS: atom_id res chain seq x y z
N ALA A 1 0.32 7.25 -7.79
CA ALA A 1 -0.10 5.95 -8.32
C ALA A 1 1.06 4.98 -8.29
N PRO A 2 0.83 3.69 -8.04
CA PRO A 2 1.91 2.71 -8.03
C PRO A 2 2.47 2.50 -9.44
N VAL A 3 3.76 2.20 -9.48
CA VAL A 3 4.42 1.86 -10.75
C VAL A 3 4.06 0.41 -11.08
N TYR A 4 3.48 0.19 -12.23
CA TYR A 4 3.08 -1.15 -12.67
C TYR A 4 4.33 -1.90 -13.18
N PRO A 5 4.74 -3.01 -12.55
CA PRO A 5 5.93 -3.72 -12.98
C PRO A 5 5.79 -4.23 -14.43
N GLU A 6 6.87 -4.09 -15.18
CA GLU A 6 6.87 -4.47 -16.60
C GLU A 6 6.53 -5.94 -16.81
N ILE A 7 7.09 -6.81 -15.96
CA ILE A 7 6.83 -8.24 -16.04
C ILE A 7 5.33 -8.52 -15.88
N ALA A 8 4.69 -7.85 -14.94
CA ALA A 8 3.26 -8.04 -14.73
C ALA A 8 2.43 -7.50 -15.91
N GLN A 9 2.85 -6.36 -16.47
CA GLN A 9 2.17 -5.82 -17.63
C GLN A 9 2.26 -6.77 -18.82
N GLU A 10 3.46 -7.28 -19.10
CA GLU A 10 3.68 -8.18 -20.23
C GLU A 10 2.91 -9.49 -20.07
N ALA A 11 2.81 -9.98 -18.85
CA ALA A 11 2.08 -11.21 -18.57
C ALA A 11 0.57 -11.00 -18.43
N GLY A 12 0.10 -9.75 -18.49
CA GLY A 12 -1.31 -9.44 -18.35
C GLY A 12 -1.85 -9.69 -16.97
N ILE A 13 -1.02 -9.54 -15.94
CA ILE A 13 -1.41 -9.86 -14.57
C ILE A 13 -2.07 -8.66 -13.92
N GLU A 14 -3.30 -8.83 -13.48
CA GLU A 14 -4.07 -7.83 -12.75
C GLU A 14 -4.46 -8.38 -11.40
N GLY A 15 -4.84 -7.50 -10.49
CA GLY A 15 -5.35 -7.93 -9.20
C GLY A 15 -5.25 -6.84 -8.17
N THR A 16 -5.64 -7.20 -6.95
CA THR A 16 -5.62 -6.30 -5.81
C THR A 16 -4.64 -6.83 -4.77
N VAL A 17 -3.74 -5.96 -4.34
CA VAL A 17 -2.83 -6.24 -3.23
C VAL A 17 -3.37 -5.50 -2.02
N VAL A 18 -3.56 -6.21 -0.90
CA VAL A 18 -4.03 -5.60 0.33
C VAL A 18 -2.87 -5.49 1.29
N VAL A 19 -2.56 -4.26 1.69
CA VAL A 19 -1.42 -3.97 2.57
C VAL A 19 -1.95 -3.43 3.89
N GLN A 20 -1.51 -4.03 4.98
CA GLN A 20 -1.77 -3.48 6.30
C GLN A 20 -0.63 -2.52 6.63
N VAL A 21 -0.98 -1.31 7.05
CA VAL A 21 -0.02 -0.20 7.16
C VAL A 21 -0.15 0.44 8.53
N PHE A 22 0.98 0.63 9.21
CA PHE A 22 0.99 1.43 10.43
C PHE A 22 1.35 2.86 10.08
N ILE A 23 0.43 3.78 10.35
CA ILE A 23 0.62 5.20 10.11
C ILE A 23 0.82 5.87 11.47
N ASP A 24 1.96 6.54 11.63
CA ASP A 24 2.28 7.15 12.90
C ASP A 24 1.50 8.47 13.11
N LYS A 25 1.69 9.07 14.27
CA LYS A 25 0.96 10.28 14.62
C LYS A 25 1.34 11.49 13.78
N LYS A 26 2.37 11.38 12.97
CA LYS A 26 2.78 12.44 12.04
C LYS A 26 2.33 12.16 10.61
N GLY A 27 1.57 11.08 10.39
CA GLY A 27 1.08 10.71 9.06
C GLY A 27 2.07 9.98 8.21
N ARG A 28 3.16 9.46 8.80
CA ARG A 28 4.18 8.74 8.06
C ARG A 28 3.96 7.24 8.18
N VAL A 29 4.30 6.53 7.11
CA VAL A 29 4.23 5.08 7.08
C VAL A 29 5.44 4.52 7.83
N GLN A 30 5.19 3.81 8.93
CA GLN A 30 6.24 3.23 9.75
C GLN A 30 6.41 1.75 9.53
N ASP A 31 5.35 1.06 9.14
CA ASP A 31 5.42 -0.39 8.96
C ASP A 31 4.39 -0.83 7.94
N THR A 32 4.68 -1.92 7.25
CA THR A 32 3.80 -2.49 6.24
C THR A 32 3.80 -4.01 6.35
N LEU A 33 2.63 -4.60 6.07
CA LEU A 33 2.47 -6.05 6.07
C LEU A 33 1.51 -6.43 4.95
N ILE A 34 1.93 -7.34 4.09
CA ILE A 34 1.05 -7.83 3.02
C ILE A 34 0.02 -8.78 3.61
N LEU A 35 -1.25 -8.41 3.54
CA LEU A 35 -2.35 -9.29 3.95
C LEU A 35 -2.77 -10.21 2.82
N LYS A 36 -2.78 -9.67 1.59
CA LYS A 36 -3.12 -10.43 0.41
C LYS A 36 -2.24 -9.94 -0.72
N GLY A 37 -1.45 -10.82 -1.29
CA GLY A 37 -0.51 -10.46 -2.34
C GLY A 37 -0.66 -11.31 -3.58
N ILE A 38 0.12 -10.95 -4.60
CA ILE A 38 0.20 -11.68 -5.86
C ILE A 38 1.68 -12.02 -6.05
N PRO A 39 2.13 -13.16 -5.52
CA PRO A 39 3.55 -13.46 -5.46
C PRO A 39 4.18 -13.60 -6.85
N ASN A 40 5.47 -13.31 -6.91
CA ASN A 40 6.30 -13.47 -8.12
C ASN A 40 5.88 -12.57 -9.28
N THR A 41 5.25 -11.43 -9.00
CA THR A 41 4.79 -10.48 -10.02
C THR A 41 5.42 -9.11 -9.87
N GLY A 42 6.01 -8.82 -8.71
CA GLY A 42 6.47 -7.47 -8.37
C GLY A 42 5.35 -6.54 -7.93
N LEU A 43 4.09 -6.99 -7.96
CA LEU A 43 2.96 -6.13 -7.60
C LEU A 43 2.94 -5.79 -6.11
N ASP A 44 3.33 -6.74 -5.25
CA ASP A 44 3.38 -6.50 -3.81
C ASP A 44 4.38 -5.39 -3.48
N GLU A 45 5.57 -5.48 -4.07
CA GLU A 45 6.62 -4.49 -3.87
C GLU A 45 6.21 -3.13 -4.41
N ALA A 46 5.56 -3.11 -5.57
CA ALA A 46 5.08 -1.86 -6.16
C ALA A 46 4.02 -1.19 -5.28
N ALA A 47 3.12 -1.99 -4.69
CA ALA A 47 2.11 -1.48 -3.79
C ALA A 47 2.73 -0.86 -2.54
N ILE A 48 3.68 -1.56 -1.92
CA ILE A 48 4.36 -1.07 -0.73
C ILE A 48 5.13 0.21 -1.05
N SER A 49 5.84 0.24 -2.18
CA SER A 49 6.62 1.41 -2.58
C SER A 49 5.71 2.65 -2.73
N ALA A 50 4.56 2.49 -3.37
CA ALA A 50 3.62 3.59 -3.54
C ALA A 50 3.08 4.09 -2.20
N ILE A 51 2.75 3.16 -1.30
CA ILE A 51 2.23 3.50 0.02
C ILE A 51 3.28 4.26 0.83
N ARG A 52 4.55 3.80 0.79
CA ARG A 52 5.61 4.45 1.56
C ARG A 52 5.89 5.88 1.12
N LYS A 53 5.57 6.22 -0.11
CA LYS A 53 5.74 7.57 -0.64
C LYS A 53 4.56 8.48 -0.35
N THR A 54 3.50 7.94 0.21
CA THR A 54 2.28 8.69 0.48
C THR A 54 2.34 9.27 1.89
N ARG A 55 1.96 10.54 2.04
CA ARG A 55 1.76 11.15 3.34
C ARG A 55 0.28 11.08 3.68
N PHE A 56 0.00 10.53 4.83
CA PHE A 56 -1.36 10.33 5.27
C PHE A 56 -1.74 11.38 6.30
N ARG A 57 -3.05 11.59 6.44
CA ARG A 57 -3.56 12.43 7.50
C ARG A 57 -3.62 11.54 8.75
N PRO A 58 -2.96 11.94 9.86
CA PRO A 58 -2.94 11.09 11.05
C PRO A 58 -4.34 10.93 11.64
N ALA A 59 -4.61 9.76 12.20
CA ALA A 59 -5.82 9.53 12.96
C ALA A 59 -5.77 10.35 14.25
N LYS A 60 -6.93 10.69 14.77
CA LYS A 60 -7.01 11.45 16.03
C LYS A 60 -7.91 10.73 17.01
N GLN A 61 -7.53 10.80 18.26
CA GLN A 61 -8.34 10.35 19.38
C GLN A 61 -8.44 11.52 20.33
N ARG A 62 -9.65 12.05 20.52
CA ARG A 62 -9.88 13.23 21.37
C ARG A 62 -8.94 14.37 21.03
N GLU A 63 -8.87 14.75 19.75
CA GLU A 63 -8.06 15.84 19.23
C GLU A 63 -6.55 15.56 19.24
N ARG A 64 -6.10 14.40 19.71
CA ARG A 64 -4.69 14.04 19.73
C ARG A 64 -4.37 13.12 18.56
N PRO A 65 -3.32 13.42 17.78
CA PRO A 65 -2.88 12.49 16.75
C PRO A 65 -2.38 11.18 17.39
N VAL A 66 -2.77 10.06 16.81
CA VAL A 66 -2.35 8.73 17.29
C VAL A 66 -1.90 7.89 16.11
N GLY A 67 -1.03 6.92 16.38
CA GLY A 67 -0.67 5.93 15.39
C GLY A 67 -1.79 4.91 15.23
N VAL A 68 -1.95 4.37 14.02
CA VAL A 68 -3.04 3.46 13.72
C VAL A 68 -2.65 2.49 12.62
N TRP A 69 -3.14 1.25 12.71
CA TRP A 69 -3.06 0.28 11.64
C TRP A 69 -4.29 0.39 10.76
N ILE A 70 -4.07 0.44 9.44
CA ILE A 70 -5.16 0.44 8.47
C ILE A 70 -4.85 -0.56 7.36
N SER A 71 -5.88 -1.02 6.66
CA SER A 71 -5.71 -1.90 5.50
C SER A 71 -5.99 -1.10 4.24
N ILE A 72 -5.07 -1.14 3.30
CA ILE A 72 -5.18 -0.39 2.05
C ILE A 72 -5.18 -1.35 0.88
N PRO A 73 -6.26 -1.40 0.09
CA PRO A 73 -6.25 -2.16 -1.15
C PRO A 73 -5.60 -1.33 -2.26
N VAL A 74 -4.70 -1.94 -3.00
CA VAL A 74 -4.07 -1.32 -4.16
C VAL A 74 -4.45 -2.12 -5.38
N ASN A 75 -5.20 -1.51 -6.27
CA ASN A 75 -5.71 -2.18 -7.47
C ASN A 75 -4.77 -2.00 -8.64
N PHE A 76 -4.43 -3.10 -9.29
CA PHE A 76 -3.63 -3.08 -10.51
C PHE A 76 -4.52 -3.56 -11.66
N ARG A 77 -4.75 -2.66 -12.61
CA ARG A 77 -5.60 -2.93 -13.77
C ARG A 77 -4.90 -2.48 -15.03
N LEU A 78 -5.02 -3.28 -16.06
CA LEU A 78 -4.55 -2.93 -17.39
C LEU A 78 -5.75 -2.46 -18.20
N LYS A 79 -5.49 -1.62 -19.19
CA LYS A 79 -6.60 -1.16 -20.03
C LYS A 79 -7.02 -2.22 -21.02
#